data_7b9cab4a97e4ddf15a668a3994fa69c0
#
_entry.id   7b9cab4a97e4ddf15a668a3994fa69c0
#
_cell.length_a   1.000
_cell.length_b   1.000
_cell.length_c   1.000
_cell.angle_alpha   90.00
_cell.angle_beta   90.00
_cell.angle_gamma   90.00
#
_symmetry.space_group_name_H-M   'P 1'
#
loop_
_entity.id
_entity.type
_entity.pdbx_description
1 polymer ?
#
loop_
_entity_poly.entity_id
_entity_poly.type
_entity_poly.pdbx_seq_one_letter_code
_entity_poly.pdbx_strand_id
1 'polypeptide(L)'
;MTPSFPPIAPPLYASLLEDEISRLTPLLGAARGALALYSFRGCNCPALMQEVARLREQAFRGVGGGTGRVLDMDSNDTNPSGYRQLVAWDAAHHRVVGGYRYIVGAECDRRCISTLHYFDFSPRFERDFLPHAIELGRSFAVRDAGASSLFAMQSLWQGLGRIVARCEGVKYLFGKVTIPPTFDAEARRLLLLFLRRFFPARERLLVARKVFVPPSGDDPFTESRYEDNYALLEHLLRRHGERIPPMIHAYMRLSREMQTFDAMVNPDFGNAVEVAILLPVDSITTAKREAYIR
;
A
#
# COMPACT_ATOMS: atom_id res chain seq x y z
N MET A 1 -16.70 -23.24 -9.34
CA MET A 1 -15.68 -23.07 -10.41
C MET A 1 -14.82 -21.88 -10.04
N THR A 2 -13.55 -22.10 -9.78
CA THR A 2 -12.57 -21.00 -9.61
C THR A 2 -12.48 -20.24 -10.93
N PRO A 3 -12.61 -18.93 -10.96
CA PRO A 3 -12.48 -18.18 -12.21
C PRO A 3 -11.09 -18.43 -12.81
N SER A 4 -11.07 -18.93 -14.04
CA SER A 4 -9.82 -19.13 -14.80
C SER A 4 -9.33 -17.75 -15.25
N PHE A 5 -8.38 -17.18 -14.53
CA PHE A 5 -7.71 -15.95 -14.96
C PHE A 5 -6.77 -16.22 -16.14
N PRO A 6 -6.61 -15.26 -17.06
CA PRO A 6 -5.59 -15.35 -18.10
C PRO A 6 -4.20 -15.49 -17.47
N PRO A 7 -3.23 -16.12 -18.16
CA PRO A 7 -1.86 -16.21 -17.69
C PRO A 7 -1.28 -14.79 -17.51
N ILE A 8 -0.43 -14.63 -16.49
CA ILE A 8 0.31 -13.37 -16.28
C ILE A 8 1.33 -13.22 -17.42
N ALA A 9 1.58 -11.99 -17.85
CA ALA A 9 2.59 -11.71 -18.88
C ALA A 9 3.94 -12.33 -18.53
N PRO A 10 4.74 -12.78 -19.51
CA PRO A 10 6.10 -13.25 -19.26
C PRO A 10 6.98 -12.08 -18.75
N PRO A 11 8.07 -12.38 -18.01
CA PRO A 11 9.04 -11.36 -17.60
C PRO A 11 9.70 -10.71 -18.82
N LEU A 12 10.03 -9.44 -18.69
CA LEU A 12 10.81 -8.73 -19.71
C LEU A 12 12.30 -9.08 -19.62
N TYR A 13 13.01 -8.87 -20.72
CA TYR A 13 14.47 -9.00 -20.72
C TYR A 13 15.13 -7.97 -19.80
N ALA A 14 16.08 -8.41 -18.98
CA ALA A 14 16.79 -7.55 -18.04
C ALA A 14 17.42 -6.31 -18.70
N SER A 15 17.95 -6.46 -19.91
CA SER A 15 18.56 -5.36 -20.69
C SER A 15 17.61 -4.19 -20.96
N LEU A 16 16.31 -4.46 -21.17
CA LEU A 16 15.31 -3.40 -21.36
C LEU A 16 15.07 -2.61 -20.07
N LEU A 17 15.09 -3.31 -18.93
CA LEU A 17 14.89 -2.70 -17.62
C LEU A 17 16.13 -1.87 -17.23
N GLU A 18 17.33 -2.40 -17.50
CA GLU A 18 18.60 -1.71 -17.23
C GLU A 18 18.73 -0.42 -18.05
N ASP A 19 18.35 -0.47 -19.33
CA ASP A 19 18.38 0.70 -20.20
C ASP A 19 17.51 1.84 -19.62
N GLU A 20 16.31 1.55 -19.11
CA GLU A 20 15.48 2.56 -18.47
C GLU A 20 16.00 2.97 -17.07
N ILE A 21 16.50 2.04 -16.25
CA ILE A 21 17.09 2.32 -14.93
C ILE A 21 18.32 3.22 -15.06
N SER A 22 19.15 3.00 -16.07
CA SER A 22 20.40 3.78 -16.29
C SER A 22 20.14 5.26 -16.53
N ARG A 23 18.95 5.63 -16.99
CA ARG A 23 18.52 7.01 -17.25
C ARG A 23 17.90 7.68 -16.01
N LEU A 24 17.66 6.92 -14.94
CA LEU A 24 17.04 7.42 -13.73
C LEU A 24 18.06 7.82 -12.67
N THR A 25 17.79 8.90 -11.95
CA THR A 25 18.57 9.25 -10.77
C THR A 25 18.03 8.48 -9.56
N PRO A 26 18.86 7.74 -8.82
CA PRO A 26 18.41 7.02 -7.66
C PRO A 26 17.93 7.98 -6.56
N LEU A 27 16.83 7.64 -5.89
CA LEU A 27 16.37 8.32 -4.70
C LEU A 27 17.28 8.04 -3.50
N LEU A 28 17.78 6.81 -3.44
CA LEU A 28 18.77 6.29 -2.52
C LEU A 28 19.69 5.36 -3.32
N GLY A 29 20.99 5.61 -3.25
CA GLY A 29 21.99 4.65 -3.71
C GLY A 29 21.84 3.32 -2.96
N ALA A 30 22.54 2.30 -3.37
CA ALA A 30 22.46 0.96 -2.79
C ALA A 30 22.47 1.00 -1.27
N ALA A 31 21.28 0.90 -0.66
CA ALA A 31 21.12 0.72 0.77
C ALA A 31 21.42 -0.74 1.13
N ARG A 32 21.37 -1.09 2.40
CA ARG A 32 21.62 -2.45 2.90
C ARG A 32 21.04 -3.52 1.97
N GLY A 33 21.86 -4.46 1.53
CA GLY A 33 21.46 -5.56 0.65
C GLY A 33 21.57 -5.26 -0.85
N ALA A 34 22.35 -4.22 -1.24
CA ALA A 34 22.58 -3.82 -2.63
C ALA A 34 21.31 -3.40 -3.41
N LEU A 35 20.21 -3.03 -2.74
CA LEU A 35 19.01 -2.49 -3.37
C LEU A 35 19.16 -0.98 -3.61
N ALA A 36 18.95 -0.54 -4.84
CA ALA A 36 18.79 0.86 -5.18
C ALA A 36 17.30 1.21 -5.27
N LEU A 37 16.95 2.47 -4.96
CA LEU A 37 15.57 2.93 -5.01
C LEU A 37 15.40 3.97 -6.11
N TYR A 38 14.44 3.76 -6.97
CA TYR A 38 14.11 4.67 -8.06
C TYR A 38 12.66 5.08 -8.02
N SER A 39 12.41 6.32 -8.46
CA SER A 39 11.06 6.80 -8.71
C SER A 39 10.94 7.26 -10.16
N PHE A 40 9.87 6.84 -10.83
CA PHE A 40 9.61 7.18 -12.23
C PHE A 40 8.11 7.30 -12.52
N ARG A 41 7.76 7.92 -13.65
CA ARG A 41 6.40 7.88 -14.22
C ARG A 41 6.33 6.80 -15.28
N GLY A 42 5.26 6.01 -15.29
CA GLY A 42 5.11 4.89 -16.23
C GLY A 42 5.12 5.32 -17.70
N CYS A 43 4.65 6.53 -18.01
CA CYS A 43 4.73 7.08 -19.37
C CYS A 43 6.17 7.32 -19.87
N ASN A 44 7.14 7.50 -18.95
CA ASN A 44 8.53 7.76 -19.29
C ASN A 44 9.39 6.49 -19.29
N CYS A 45 8.91 5.42 -18.64
CA CYS A 45 9.64 4.15 -18.50
C CYS A 45 8.66 2.98 -18.73
N PRO A 46 8.25 2.76 -20.00
CA PRO A 46 7.21 1.77 -20.32
C PRO A 46 7.62 0.33 -20.02
N ALA A 47 8.89 -0.05 -20.19
CA ALA A 47 9.37 -1.39 -19.87
C ALA A 47 9.35 -1.65 -18.35
N LEU A 48 9.86 -0.72 -17.54
CA LEU A 48 9.77 -0.80 -16.08
C LEU A 48 8.32 -0.82 -15.60
N MET A 49 7.44 -0.02 -16.22
CA MET A 49 6.02 0.00 -15.86
C MET A 49 5.34 -1.35 -16.15
N GLN A 50 5.63 -1.94 -17.31
CA GLN A 50 5.10 -3.25 -17.67
C GLN A 50 5.60 -4.34 -16.70
N GLU A 51 6.88 -4.34 -16.34
CA GLU A 51 7.42 -5.31 -15.37
C GLU A 51 6.84 -5.10 -13.97
N VAL A 52 6.70 -3.86 -13.51
CA VAL A 52 6.02 -3.53 -12.25
C VAL A 52 4.58 -4.06 -12.26
N ALA A 53 3.84 -3.85 -13.34
CA ALA A 53 2.45 -4.32 -13.48
C ALA A 53 2.35 -5.86 -13.48
N ARG A 54 3.30 -6.54 -14.11
CA ARG A 54 3.43 -8.00 -14.09
C ARG A 54 3.67 -8.53 -12.67
N LEU A 55 4.65 -7.95 -11.97
CA LEU A 55 5.01 -8.35 -10.60
C LEU A 55 3.92 -8.05 -9.59
N ARG A 56 3.17 -6.95 -9.76
CA ARG A 56 1.97 -6.64 -8.97
C ARG A 56 0.93 -7.75 -9.11
N GLU A 57 0.55 -8.07 -10.33
CA GLU A 57 -0.46 -9.10 -10.58
C GLU A 57 -0.01 -10.44 -10.01
N GLN A 58 1.26 -10.81 -10.17
CA GLN A 58 1.82 -12.03 -9.59
C GLN A 58 1.74 -12.03 -8.05
N ALA A 59 2.18 -10.95 -7.41
CA ALA A 59 2.19 -10.84 -5.95
C ALA A 59 0.77 -10.86 -5.36
N PHE A 60 -0.16 -10.17 -6.00
CA PHE A 60 -1.54 -10.03 -5.52
C PHE A 60 -2.37 -11.29 -5.75
N ARG A 61 -2.26 -11.96 -6.89
CA ARG A 61 -2.90 -13.27 -7.09
C ARG A 61 -2.42 -14.30 -6.08
N GLY A 62 -1.15 -14.26 -5.70
CA GLY A 62 -0.57 -15.15 -4.69
C GLY A 62 -1.19 -15.05 -3.29
N VAL A 63 -2.02 -14.01 -3.04
CA VAL A 63 -2.77 -13.82 -1.79
C VAL A 63 -4.28 -13.73 -2.01
N GLY A 64 -4.76 -14.21 -3.16
CA GLY A 64 -6.19 -14.23 -3.50
C GLY A 64 -6.76 -12.90 -3.98
N GLY A 65 -5.93 -11.85 -4.11
CA GLY A 65 -6.29 -10.56 -4.70
C GLY A 65 -5.93 -10.49 -6.19
N GLY A 66 -5.59 -9.29 -6.65
CA GLY A 66 -5.21 -9.04 -8.04
C GLY A 66 -6.38 -8.64 -8.92
N THR A 67 -6.06 -8.13 -10.10
CA THR A 67 -7.07 -7.63 -11.06
C THR A 67 -7.63 -8.74 -11.93
N GLY A 68 -7.02 -9.92 -11.93
CA GLY A 68 -7.34 -11.01 -12.84
C GLY A 68 -6.91 -10.75 -14.29
N ARG A 69 -6.13 -9.71 -14.54
CA ARG A 69 -5.63 -9.35 -15.88
C ARG A 69 -4.24 -9.90 -16.12
N VAL A 70 -3.79 -9.85 -17.36
CA VAL A 70 -2.41 -10.21 -17.76
C VAL A 70 -1.37 -9.34 -17.04
N LEU A 71 -1.73 -8.07 -16.77
CA LEU A 71 -0.94 -7.04 -16.08
C LEU A 71 -1.85 -6.23 -15.14
N ASP A 72 -1.41 -5.98 -13.90
CA ASP A 72 -2.06 -5.01 -13.01
C ASP A 72 -1.61 -3.59 -13.36
N MET A 73 -2.21 -3.04 -14.40
CA MET A 73 -1.96 -1.67 -14.89
C MET A 73 -3.28 -1.00 -15.23
N ASP A 74 -3.40 0.26 -14.86
CA ASP A 74 -4.53 1.11 -15.22
C ASP A 74 -4.05 2.39 -15.93
N SER A 75 -4.99 3.20 -16.46
CA SER A 75 -4.67 4.43 -17.17
C SER A 75 -3.92 5.45 -16.30
N ASN A 76 -4.08 5.41 -14.99
CA ASN A 76 -3.39 6.32 -14.08
C ASN A 76 -1.91 5.96 -13.88
N ASP A 77 -1.51 4.71 -14.17
CA ASP A 77 -0.10 4.30 -14.15
C ASP A 77 0.69 4.90 -15.33
N THR A 78 0.03 5.17 -16.47
CA THR A 78 0.65 5.71 -17.70
C THR A 78 0.29 7.17 -17.97
N ASN A 79 -0.64 7.76 -17.22
CA ASN A 79 -0.99 9.18 -17.34
C ASN A 79 0.17 10.06 -16.83
N PRO A 80 0.62 11.08 -17.60
CA PRO A 80 1.65 12.03 -17.17
C PRO A 80 1.32 12.77 -15.85
N SER A 81 0.04 13.00 -15.56
CA SER A 81 -0.45 13.58 -14.28
C SER A 81 -0.88 12.54 -13.27
N GLY A 82 -0.67 11.26 -13.56
CA GLY A 82 -1.04 10.12 -12.71
C GLY A 82 0.03 9.74 -11.70
N TYR A 83 0.02 8.45 -11.34
CA TYR A 83 0.92 7.92 -10.33
C TYR A 83 2.38 7.88 -10.77
N ARG A 84 3.26 8.14 -9.81
CA ARG A 84 4.66 7.74 -9.86
C ARG A 84 4.82 6.36 -9.26
N GLN A 85 5.82 5.63 -9.74
CA GLN A 85 6.22 4.33 -9.21
C GLN A 85 7.48 4.50 -8.37
N LEU A 86 7.49 3.94 -7.17
CA LEU A 86 8.68 3.73 -6.37
C LEU A 86 9.05 2.26 -6.47
N VAL A 87 10.27 1.94 -6.86
CA VAL A 87 10.74 0.55 -6.99
C VAL A 87 12.04 0.33 -6.23
N ALA A 88 12.20 -0.87 -5.69
CA ALA A 88 13.45 -1.40 -5.19
C ALA A 88 14.07 -2.27 -6.28
N TRP A 89 15.27 -1.88 -6.71
CA TRP A 89 16.04 -2.51 -7.78
C TRP A 89 17.21 -3.31 -7.20
N ASP A 90 17.28 -4.58 -7.54
CA ASP A 90 18.40 -5.46 -7.23
C ASP A 90 19.39 -5.39 -8.39
N ALA A 91 20.45 -4.59 -8.22
CA ALA A 91 21.44 -4.38 -9.26
C ALA A 91 22.31 -5.62 -9.56
N ALA A 92 22.45 -6.53 -8.58
CA ALA A 92 23.22 -7.76 -8.76
C ALA A 92 22.50 -8.79 -9.64
N HIS A 93 21.16 -8.74 -9.66
CA HIS A 93 20.34 -9.67 -10.43
C HIS A 93 19.50 -8.97 -11.52
N HIS A 94 19.73 -7.68 -11.74
CA HIS A 94 19.08 -6.88 -12.79
C HIS A 94 17.54 -6.97 -12.79
N ARG A 95 16.90 -6.78 -11.60
CA ARG A 95 15.47 -6.98 -11.44
C ARG A 95 14.83 -6.07 -10.41
N VAL A 96 13.54 -5.81 -10.58
CA VAL A 96 12.68 -5.20 -9.57
C VAL A 96 12.31 -6.24 -8.53
N VAL A 97 12.46 -5.93 -7.23
CA VAL A 97 12.14 -6.82 -6.11
C VAL A 97 10.98 -6.34 -5.25
N GLY A 98 10.44 -5.16 -5.53
CA GLY A 98 9.27 -4.63 -4.85
C GLY A 98 8.96 -3.21 -5.30
N GLY A 99 7.79 -2.71 -4.93
CA GLY A 99 7.39 -1.36 -5.30
C GLY A 99 6.16 -0.86 -4.58
N TYR A 100 5.94 0.44 -4.76
CA TYR A 100 4.75 1.20 -4.42
C TYR A 100 4.35 2.08 -5.59
N ARG A 101 3.07 2.40 -5.73
CA ARG A 101 2.69 3.58 -6.48
C ARG A 101 2.27 4.69 -5.54
N TYR A 102 2.55 5.93 -5.90
CA TYR A 102 2.18 7.09 -5.11
C TYR A 102 1.82 8.27 -5.99
N ILE A 103 0.98 9.15 -5.47
CA ILE A 103 0.63 10.41 -6.12
C ILE A 103 0.57 11.52 -5.07
N VAL A 104 1.17 12.68 -5.40
CA VAL A 104 1.19 13.85 -4.52
C VAL A 104 -0.06 14.67 -4.78
N GLY A 105 -0.88 14.88 -3.76
CA GLY A 105 -2.18 15.53 -3.90
C GLY A 105 -2.11 16.96 -4.44
N ALA A 106 -1.05 17.71 -4.09
CA ALA A 106 -0.84 19.07 -4.62
C ALA A 106 -0.51 19.11 -6.13
N GLU A 107 -0.01 18.01 -6.71
CA GLU A 107 0.50 17.95 -8.09
C GLU A 107 -0.44 17.19 -9.04
N CYS A 108 -1.48 16.55 -8.52
CA CYS A 108 -2.24 15.58 -9.29
C CYS A 108 -3.56 16.14 -9.84
N ASP A 109 -4.02 15.55 -10.94
CA ASP A 109 -5.43 15.62 -11.29
C ASP A 109 -6.22 14.75 -10.28
N ARG A 110 -7.19 15.35 -9.59
CA ARG A 110 -8.07 14.66 -8.62
C ARG A 110 -8.67 13.37 -9.19
N ARG A 111 -8.97 13.34 -10.48
CA ARG A 111 -9.52 12.16 -11.17
C ARG A 111 -8.59 10.96 -11.19
N CYS A 112 -7.28 11.18 -10.98
CA CYS A 112 -6.30 10.11 -10.90
C CYS A 112 -6.24 9.44 -9.52
N ILE A 113 -6.87 10.00 -8.48
CA ILE A 113 -6.86 9.46 -7.12
C ILE A 113 -7.67 8.15 -7.06
N SER A 114 -7.02 7.02 -6.81
CA SER A 114 -7.67 5.70 -6.85
C SER A 114 -8.65 5.48 -5.71
N THR A 115 -8.44 6.10 -4.56
CA THR A 115 -9.36 6.03 -3.43
C THR A 115 -10.72 6.63 -3.78
N LEU A 116 -10.79 7.64 -4.67
CA LEU A 116 -12.04 8.24 -5.14
C LEU A 116 -12.95 7.28 -5.94
N HIS A 117 -12.45 6.15 -6.42
CA HIS A 117 -13.32 5.19 -7.11
C HIS A 117 -14.33 4.55 -6.15
N TYR A 118 -13.99 4.45 -4.87
CA TYR A 118 -14.77 3.73 -3.88
C TYR A 118 -15.18 4.55 -2.67
N PHE A 119 -14.55 5.71 -2.46
CA PHE A 119 -14.82 6.62 -1.34
C PHE A 119 -15.15 8.01 -1.84
N ASP A 120 -16.13 8.63 -1.22
CA ASP A 120 -16.38 10.05 -1.38
C ASP A 120 -15.53 10.83 -0.38
N PHE A 121 -14.92 11.92 -0.85
CA PHE A 121 -14.13 12.81 -0.03
C PHE A 121 -15.01 13.95 0.47
N SER A 122 -14.90 14.28 1.76
CA SER A 122 -15.55 15.46 2.29
C SER A 122 -14.93 16.74 1.70
N PRO A 123 -15.69 17.85 1.57
CA PRO A 123 -15.12 19.13 1.14
C PRO A 123 -13.93 19.59 2.00
N ARG A 124 -13.93 19.20 3.29
CA ARG A 124 -12.82 19.48 4.19
C ARG A 124 -11.58 18.67 3.83
N PHE A 125 -11.73 17.38 3.50
CA PHE A 125 -10.59 16.56 3.07
C PHE A 125 -9.96 17.14 1.79
N GLU A 126 -10.76 17.50 0.82
CA GLU A 126 -10.30 18.04 -0.45
C GLU A 126 -9.56 19.38 -0.30
N ARG A 127 -10.02 20.24 0.60
CA ARG A 127 -9.44 21.56 0.81
C ARG A 127 -8.23 21.55 1.73
N ASP A 128 -8.32 20.82 2.86
CA ASP A 128 -7.39 20.98 3.98
C ASP A 128 -6.39 19.83 4.10
N PHE A 129 -6.68 18.65 3.52
CA PHE A 129 -5.84 17.46 3.63
C PHE A 129 -5.22 17.05 2.30
N LEU A 130 -6.00 16.93 1.24
CA LEU A 130 -5.51 16.40 -0.04
C LEU A 130 -4.32 17.19 -0.61
N PRO A 131 -4.25 18.52 -0.58
CA PRO A 131 -3.09 19.28 -1.07
C PRO A 131 -1.81 18.99 -0.27
N HIS A 132 -1.95 18.50 0.95
CA HIS A 132 -0.85 18.17 1.86
C HIS A 132 -0.66 16.66 2.03
N ALA A 133 -1.19 15.86 1.14
CA ALA A 133 -1.19 14.41 1.26
C ALA A 133 -0.52 13.71 0.09
N ILE A 134 0.03 12.53 0.37
CA ILE A 134 0.46 11.57 -0.65
C ILE A 134 -0.46 10.35 -0.54
N GLU A 135 -1.15 9.99 -1.64
CA GLU A 135 -1.82 8.70 -1.73
C GLU A 135 -0.81 7.61 -2.03
N LEU A 136 -0.86 6.53 -1.25
CA LEU A 136 -0.06 5.33 -1.41
C LEU A 136 -0.94 4.16 -1.84
N GLY A 137 -0.45 3.34 -2.76
CA GLY A 137 -1.16 2.15 -3.20
C GLY A 137 -0.27 1.12 -3.87
N ARG A 138 -0.87 -0.02 -4.18
CA ARG A 138 -0.24 -1.10 -4.95
C ARG A 138 1.13 -1.52 -4.41
N SER A 139 1.28 -1.60 -3.07
CA SER A 139 2.51 -2.10 -2.46
C SER A 139 2.69 -3.59 -2.72
N PHE A 140 3.87 -3.98 -3.15
CA PHE A 140 4.22 -5.38 -3.36
C PHE A 140 5.70 -5.63 -3.06
N ALA A 141 6.01 -6.90 -2.73
CA ALA A 141 7.37 -7.43 -2.67
C ALA A 141 7.39 -8.79 -3.37
N VAL A 142 8.43 -9.03 -4.14
CA VAL A 142 8.62 -10.30 -4.84
C VAL A 142 9.09 -11.36 -3.83
N ARG A 143 8.31 -12.44 -3.65
CA ARG A 143 8.59 -13.47 -2.63
C ARG A 143 9.84 -14.27 -2.93
N ASP A 144 10.08 -14.60 -4.19
CA ASP A 144 11.14 -15.50 -4.63
C ASP A 144 12.44 -14.77 -5.02
N ALA A 145 12.64 -13.55 -4.50
CA ALA A 145 13.85 -12.78 -4.76
C ALA A 145 15.01 -13.11 -3.78
N GLY A 146 14.92 -14.20 -3.05
CA GLY A 146 15.97 -14.63 -2.11
C GLY A 146 16.17 -13.60 -0.99
N ALA A 147 17.43 -13.31 -0.63
CA ALA A 147 17.77 -12.34 0.42
C ALA A 147 17.24 -10.93 0.12
N SER A 148 17.13 -10.54 -1.16
CA SER A 148 16.61 -9.23 -1.56
C SER A 148 15.15 -9.02 -1.15
N SER A 149 14.33 -10.08 -1.10
CA SER A 149 12.92 -9.98 -0.64
C SER A 149 12.81 -9.50 0.80
N LEU A 150 13.73 -9.93 1.66
CA LEU A 150 13.71 -9.59 3.09
C LEU A 150 13.91 -8.09 3.33
N PHE A 151 14.67 -7.43 2.46
CA PHE A 151 14.99 -6.01 2.58
C PHE A 151 14.09 -5.11 1.73
N ALA A 152 13.36 -5.68 0.77
CA ALA A 152 12.57 -4.90 -0.20
C ALA A 152 11.59 -3.94 0.50
N MET A 153 10.77 -4.42 1.42
CA MET A 153 9.79 -3.59 2.12
C MET A 153 10.45 -2.53 3.00
N GLN A 154 11.54 -2.85 3.70
CA GLN A 154 12.26 -1.88 4.51
C GLN A 154 12.88 -0.78 3.63
N SER A 155 13.47 -1.14 2.50
CA SER A 155 14.02 -0.19 1.54
C SER A 155 12.93 0.71 0.95
N LEU A 156 11.77 0.14 0.60
CA LEU A 156 10.64 0.91 0.09
C LEU A 156 10.14 1.95 1.12
N TRP A 157 10.11 1.61 2.43
CA TRP A 157 9.79 2.57 3.47
C TRP A 157 10.82 3.72 3.56
N GLN A 158 12.11 3.43 3.36
CA GLN A 158 13.15 4.46 3.26
C GLN A 158 12.93 5.35 2.04
N GLY A 159 12.56 4.75 0.89
CA GLY A 159 12.20 5.49 -0.32
C GLY A 159 11.00 6.41 -0.12
N LEU A 160 9.94 5.93 0.52
CA LEU A 160 8.78 6.75 0.88
C LEU A 160 9.17 7.91 1.80
N GLY A 161 10.01 7.67 2.80
CA GLY A 161 10.54 8.72 3.68
C GLY A 161 11.31 9.79 2.90
N ARG A 162 12.13 9.40 1.91
CA ARG A 162 12.83 10.35 1.03
C ARG A 162 11.88 11.14 0.14
N ILE A 163 10.80 10.52 -0.34
CA ILE A 163 9.77 11.20 -1.11
C ILE A 163 9.08 12.24 -0.23
N VAL A 164 8.65 11.86 0.98
CA VAL A 164 8.04 12.78 1.96
C VAL A 164 8.97 13.96 2.25
N ALA A 165 10.27 13.71 2.51
CA ALA A 165 11.24 14.77 2.81
C ALA A 165 11.49 15.74 1.64
N ARG A 166 11.31 15.29 0.39
CA ARG A 166 11.48 16.12 -0.83
C ARG A 166 10.22 16.87 -1.25
N CYS A 167 9.05 16.43 -0.78
CA CYS A 167 7.77 17.07 -1.11
C CYS A 167 7.42 18.09 -0.02
N GLU A 168 7.71 19.37 -0.30
CA GLU A 168 7.37 20.44 0.64
C GLU A 168 5.87 20.47 0.95
N GLY A 169 5.53 20.71 2.22
CA GLY A 169 4.13 20.84 2.66
C GLY A 169 3.38 19.53 2.84
N VAL A 170 3.99 18.37 2.60
CA VAL A 170 3.36 17.07 2.85
C VAL A 170 3.27 16.81 4.35
N LYS A 171 2.04 16.61 4.82
CA LYS A 171 1.69 16.35 6.22
C LYS A 171 1.01 15.01 6.45
N TYR A 172 0.50 14.38 5.38
CA TYR A 172 -0.32 13.17 5.48
C TYR A 172 0.07 12.13 4.45
N LEU A 173 0.00 10.87 4.86
CA LEU A 173 -0.07 9.72 3.97
C LEU A 173 -1.49 9.17 4.02
N PHE A 174 -2.09 8.82 2.90
CA PHE A 174 -3.40 8.19 2.86
C PHE A 174 -3.48 7.12 1.78
N GLY A 175 -4.56 6.38 1.77
CA GLY A 175 -4.81 5.34 0.80
C GLY A 175 -5.71 4.25 1.37
N LYS A 176 -5.57 3.04 0.87
CA LYS A 176 -6.37 1.88 1.30
C LYS A 176 -5.46 0.74 1.72
N VAL A 177 -5.81 0.09 2.82
CA VAL A 177 -5.20 -1.17 3.25
C VAL A 177 -6.14 -2.32 2.94
N THR A 178 -5.59 -3.45 2.52
CA THR A 178 -6.34 -4.58 1.99
C THR A 178 -6.33 -5.75 2.97
N ILE A 179 -7.51 -6.31 3.21
CA ILE A 179 -7.71 -7.61 3.86
C ILE A 179 -8.07 -8.59 2.74
N PRO A 180 -7.30 -9.67 2.53
CA PRO A 180 -7.51 -10.62 1.45
C PRO A 180 -8.94 -11.19 1.43
N PRO A 181 -9.48 -11.55 0.26
CA PRO A 181 -10.83 -12.15 0.18
C PRO A 181 -10.90 -13.51 0.84
N THR A 182 -9.77 -14.23 0.87
CA THR A 182 -9.63 -15.55 1.51
C THR A 182 -9.50 -15.49 3.03
N PHE A 183 -9.38 -14.29 3.61
CA PHE A 183 -9.25 -14.08 5.05
C PHE A 183 -10.52 -14.57 5.78
N ASP A 184 -10.37 -15.32 6.85
CA ASP A 184 -11.49 -15.86 7.63
C ASP A 184 -12.47 -14.75 8.03
N ALA A 185 -13.77 -15.03 7.96
CA ALA A 185 -14.81 -14.02 8.16
C ALA A 185 -14.82 -13.45 9.59
N GLU A 186 -14.62 -14.31 10.61
CA GLU A 186 -14.58 -13.88 12.00
C GLU A 186 -13.28 -13.15 12.32
N ALA A 187 -12.14 -13.64 11.82
CA ALA A 187 -10.86 -12.95 11.91
C ALA A 187 -10.94 -11.54 11.29
N ARG A 188 -11.62 -11.40 10.14
CA ARG A 188 -11.87 -10.12 9.48
C ARG A 188 -12.72 -9.20 10.33
N ARG A 189 -13.79 -9.72 10.93
CA ARG A 189 -14.64 -8.97 11.84
C ARG A 189 -13.84 -8.42 13.04
N LEU A 190 -13.04 -9.27 13.67
CA LEU A 190 -12.18 -8.90 14.80
C LEU A 190 -11.15 -7.83 14.42
N LEU A 191 -10.50 -7.98 13.26
CA LEU A 191 -9.52 -7.00 12.76
C LEU A 191 -10.18 -5.64 12.49
N LEU A 192 -11.35 -5.62 11.84
CA LEU A 192 -12.09 -4.38 11.57
C LEU A 192 -12.58 -3.71 12.86
N LEU A 193 -13.04 -4.50 13.81
CA LEU A 193 -13.46 -4.00 15.13
C LEU A 193 -12.27 -3.35 15.86
N PHE A 194 -11.11 -4.03 15.87
CA PHE A 194 -9.90 -3.49 16.47
C PHE A 194 -9.46 -2.17 15.81
N LEU A 195 -9.43 -2.12 14.48
CA LEU A 195 -9.07 -0.92 13.75
C LEU A 195 -10.01 0.24 14.07
N ARG A 196 -11.33 0.01 14.09
CA ARG A 196 -12.32 1.02 14.44
C ARG A 196 -12.17 1.53 15.87
N ARG A 197 -11.80 0.66 16.82
CA ARG A 197 -11.66 1.00 18.23
C ARG A 197 -10.39 1.79 18.53
N PHE A 198 -9.27 1.35 17.98
CA PHE A 198 -7.94 1.89 18.34
C PHE A 198 -7.39 2.92 17.37
N PHE A 199 -7.96 3.00 16.18
CA PHE A 199 -7.60 3.94 15.11
C PHE A 199 -8.84 4.64 14.53
N PRO A 200 -9.74 5.16 15.37
CA PRO A 200 -10.99 5.74 14.88
C PRO A 200 -10.72 6.99 14.02
N ALA A 201 -11.55 7.19 13.01
CA ALA A 201 -11.63 8.47 12.33
C ALA A 201 -12.12 9.55 13.31
N ARG A 202 -11.40 10.67 13.38
CA ARG A 202 -11.81 11.83 14.19
C ARG A 202 -12.99 12.57 13.56
N GLU A 203 -13.12 12.48 12.24
CA GLU A 203 -14.15 13.12 11.42
C GLU A 203 -14.44 12.24 10.20
N ARG A 204 -15.59 12.45 9.57
CA ARG A 204 -15.99 11.74 8.36
C ARG A 204 -15.33 12.35 7.11
N LEU A 205 -14.01 12.25 7.02
CA LEU A 205 -13.23 12.79 5.91
C LEU A 205 -13.37 11.96 4.63
N LEU A 206 -13.41 10.64 4.77
CA LEU A 206 -13.54 9.65 3.70
C LEU A 206 -14.70 8.73 4.01
N VAL A 207 -15.65 8.59 3.09
CA VAL A 207 -16.86 7.79 3.28
C VAL A 207 -16.96 6.77 2.14
N ALA A 208 -17.07 5.50 2.47
CA ALA A 208 -17.23 4.47 1.45
C ALA A 208 -18.59 4.62 0.75
N ARG A 209 -18.59 4.58 -0.59
CA ARG A 209 -19.83 4.60 -1.39
C ARG A 209 -20.71 3.39 -1.12
N LYS A 210 -20.09 2.26 -0.81
CA LYS A 210 -20.77 1.04 -0.38
C LYS A 210 -20.02 0.45 0.81
N VAL A 211 -20.53 0.73 1.99
CA VAL A 211 -19.93 0.27 3.26
C VAL A 211 -20.01 -1.24 3.37
N PHE A 212 -18.89 -1.87 3.71
CA PHE A 212 -18.87 -3.26 4.16
C PHE A 212 -19.17 -3.31 5.65
N VAL A 213 -20.26 -3.98 6.00
CA VAL A 213 -20.67 -4.21 7.39
C VAL A 213 -20.30 -5.65 7.76
N PRO A 214 -19.33 -5.85 8.69
CA PRO A 214 -19.01 -7.20 9.15
C PRO A 214 -20.20 -7.78 9.93
N PRO A 215 -20.29 -9.13 10.03
CA PRO A 215 -21.28 -9.78 10.88
C PRO A 215 -21.26 -9.24 12.31
N SER A 216 -22.40 -9.28 13.00
CA SER A 216 -22.48 -8.94 14.41
C SER A 216 -21.75 -9.97 15.27
N GLY A 217 -21.24 -9.55 16.43
CA GLY A 217 -20.54 -10.42 17.37
C GLY A 217 -20.01 -9.62 18.54
N ASP A 218 -19.50 -10.32 19.55
CA ASP A 218 -18.97 -9.71 20.76
C ASP A 218 -17.71 -8.88 20.50
N ASP A 219 -17.54 -7.85 21.34
CA ASP A 219 -16.29 -7.08 21.39
C ASP A 219 -15.37 -7.62 22.49
N PRO A 220 -14.32 -8.36 22.14
CA PRO A 220 -13.40 -8.92 23.12
C PRO A 220 -12.35 -7.92 23.62
N PHE A 221 -12.24 -6.74 23.01
CA PHE A 221 -11.18 -5.77 23.28
C PHE A 221 -11.56 -4.85 24.44
N THR A 222 -11.58 -5.39 25.65
CA THR A 222 -12.05 -4.69 26.88
C THR A 222 -10.90 -4.19 27.75
N GLU A 223 -9.65 -4.56 27.47
CA GLU A 223 -8.50 -4.15 28.26
C GLU A 223 -8.24 -2.65 28.14
N SER A 224 -7.72 -2.06 29.21
CA SER A 224 -7.41 -0.64 29.24
C SER A 224 -6.19 -0.26 28.40
N ARG A 225 -5.24 -1.18 28.28
CA ARG A 225 -4.01 -0.95 27.53
C ARG A 225 -4.10 -1.46 26.10
N TYR A 226 -3.58 -0.68 25.17
CA TYR A 226 -3.54 -1.06 23.77
C TYR A 226 -2.74 -2.34 23.53
N GLU A 227 -1.58 -2.48 24.20
CA GLU A 227 -0.66 -3.61 24.01
C GLU A 227 -1.35 -4.94 24.34
N ASP A 228 -2.17 -4.96 25.39
CA ASP A 228 -2.91 -6.14 25.81
C ASP A 228 -3.99 -6.51 24.78
N ASN A 229 -4.75 -5.52 24.30
CA ASN A 229 -5.72 -5.73 23.22
C ASN A 229 -5.05 -6.14 21.90
N TYR A 230 -3.86 -5.61 21.60
CA TYR A 230 -3.10 -5.98 20.42
C TYR A 230 -2.63 -7.44 20.50
N ALA A 231 -2.10 -7.87 21.65
CA ALA A 231 -1.71 -9.26 21.89
C ALA A 231 -2.94 -10.20 21.81
N LEU A 232 -4.08 -9.76 22.32
CA LEU A 232 -5.36 -10.49 22.20
C LEU A 232 -5.79 -10.62 20.73
N LEU A 233 -5.73 -9.53 19.95
CA LEU A 233 -6.01 -9.59 18.51
C LEU A 233 -5.14 -10.62 17.82
N GLU A 234 -3.81 -10.59 18.02
CA GLU A 234 -2.90 -11.56 17.42
C GLU A 234 -3.22 -13.00 17.84
N HIS A 235 -3.59 -13.21 19.11
CA HIS A 235 -4.01 -14.51 19.60
C HIS A 235 -5.30 -14.99 18.90
N LEU A 236 -6.32 -14.15 18.85
CA LEU A 236 -7.60 -14.48 18.22
C LEU A 236 -7.44 -14.78 16.74
N LEU A 237 -6.70 -13.95 16.00
CA LEU A 237 -6.44 -14.18 14.58
C LEU A 237 -5.74 -15.54 14.35
N ARG A 238 -4.73 -15.87 15.17
CA ARG A 238 -4.04 -17.18 15.07
C ARG A 238 -4.98 -18.36 15.28
N ARG A 239 -5.99 -18.25 16.12
CA ARG A 239 -7.02 -19.30 16.31
C ARG A 239 -7.84 -19.57 15.06
N HIS A 240 -7.97 -18.57 14.18
CA HIS A 240 -8.60 -18.66 12.86
C HIS A 240 -7.60 -18.97 11.73
N GLY A 241 -6.33 -19.32 12.07
CA GLY A 241 -5.29 -19.56 11.07
C GLY A 241 -4.74 -18.31 10.39
N GLU A 242 -5.09 -17.12 10.91
CA GLU A 242 -4.78 -15.84 10.30
C GLU A 242 -3.71 -15.06 11.08
N ARG A 243 -3.17 -14.04 10.42
CA ARG A 243 -2.29 -13.03 11.02
C ARG A 243 -2.69 -11.65 10.53
N ILE A 244 -2.36 -10.62 11.29
CA ILE A 244 -2.56 -9.24 10.83
C ILE A 244 -1.88 -9.08 9.46
N PRO A 245 -2.60 -8.63 8.42
CA PRO A 245 -1.99 -8.41 7.10
C PRO A 245 -0.77 -7.49 7.20
N PRO A 246 0.35 -7.81 6.54
CA PRO A 246 1.64 -7.13 6.76
C PRO A 246 1.58 -5.61 6.62
N MET A 247 0.80 -5.10 5.67
CA MET A 247 0.67 -3.66 5.47
C MET A 247 -0.13 -2.98 6.59
N ILE A 248 -1.22 -3.61 7.05
CA ILE A 248 -2.00 -3.12 8.20
C ILE A 248 -1.10 -3.09 9.44
N HIS A 249 -0.37 -4.18 9.69
CA HIS A 249 0.60 -4.25 10.79
C HIS A 249 1.65 -3.13 10.70
N ALA A 250 2.22 -2.90 9.51
CA ALA A 250 3.23 -1.86 9.31
C ALA A 250 2.68 -0.46 9.63
N TYR A 251 1.49 -0.10 9.13
CA TYR A 251 0.88 1.21 9.39
C TYR A 251 0.51 1.39 10.87
N MET A 252 -0.06 0.39 11.54
CA MET A 252 -0.36 0.43 12.97
C MET A 252 0.89 0.69 13.83
N ARG A 253 2.05 0.24 13.37
CA ARG A 253 3.34 0.45 14.04
C ARG A 253 4.05 1.74 13.66
N LEU A 254 3.64 2.40 12.60
CA LEU A 254 4.19 3.70 12.21
C LEU A 254 3.69 4.80 13.14
N SER A 255 2.40 4.83 13.42
CA SER A 255 1.77 5.87 14.22
C SER A 255 0.52 5.35 14.94
N ARG A 256 0.36 5.79 16.19
CA ARG A 256 -0.86 5.62 16.97
C ARG A 256 -1.97 6.59 16.59
N GLU A 257 -1.63 7.61 15.82
CA GLU A 257 -2.59 8.62 15.34
C GLU A 257 -3.10 8.33 13.92
N MET A 258 -2.74 7.16 13.35
CA MET A 258 -3.39 6.68 12.15
C MET A 258 -4.90 6.67 12.35
N GLN A 259 -5.66 7.07 11.36
CA GLN A 259 -7.11 7.01 11.35
C GLN A 259 -7.56 5.99 10.33
N THR A 260 -8.58 5.21 10.67
CA THR A 260 -9.25 4.29 9.76
C THR A 260 -10.68 4.76 9.54
N PHE A 261 -11.12 4.68 8.29
CA PHE A 261 -12.47 5.05 7.88
C PHE A 261 -13.29 3.80 7.57
N ASP A 262 -14.34 3.95 6.78
CA ASP A 262 -15.18 2.83 6.38
C ASP A 262 -14.38 1.73 5.68
N ALA A 263 -14.88 0.50 5.78
CA ALA A 263 -14.45 -0.62 4.97
C ALA A 263 -15.40 -0.80 3.78
N MET A 264 -14.87 -1.30 2.65
CA MET A 264 -15.65 -1.63 1.45
C MET A 264 -15.09 -2.87 0.76
N VAL A 265 -15.91 -3.52 -0.05
CA VAL A 265 -15.47 -4.63 -0.92
C VAL A 265 -15.00 -4.04 -2.25
N ASN A 266 -13.77 -4.39 -2.66
CA ASN A 266 -13.23 -3.99 -3.96
C ASN A 266 -13.45 -5.10 -4.99
N PRO A 267 -14.45 -4.96 -5.90
CA PRO A 267 -14.74 -5.98 -6.92
C PRO A 267 -13.63 -6.07 -7.98
N ASP A 268 -12.88 -4.98 -8.19
CA ASP A 268 -11.80 -4.94 -9.16
C ASP A 268 -10.48 -5.51 -8.61
N PHE A 269 -10.51 -6.01 -7.36
CA PHE A 269 -9.36 -6.58 -6.69
C PHE A 269 -9.71 -7.89 -5.95
N GLY A 270 -10.29 -8.84 -6.67
CA GLY A 270 -10.65 -10.15 -6.14
C GLY A 270 -11.71 -10.13 -5.02
N ASN A 271 -12.53 -9.09 -4.91
CA ASN A 271 -13.46 -8.87 -3.80
C ASN A 271 -12.79 -8.75 -2.42
N ALA A 272 -11.55 -8.29 -2.37
CA ALA A 272 -10.88 -7.99 -1.13
C ALA A 272 -11.61 -6.88 -0.34
N VAL A 273 -11.55 -6.93 0.99
CA VAL A 273 -12.04 -5.82 1.83
C VAL A 273 -10.94 -4.80 1.98
N GLU A 274 -11.22 -3.56 1.61
CA GLU A 274 -10.33 -2.42 1.75
C GLU A 274 -10.84 -1.45 2.80
N VAL A 275 -9.90 -0.93 3.61
CA VAL A 275 -10.17 0.10 4.62
C VAL A 275 -9.38 1.34 4.24
N ALA A 276 -10.05 2.49 4.13
CA ALA A 276 -9.34 3.74 3.91
C ALA A 276 -8.60 4.16 5.18
N ILE A 277 -7.39 4.68 5.02
CA ILE A 277 -6.54 5.16 6.12
C ILE A 277 -6.01 6.56 5.84
N LEU A 278 -5.75 7.30 6.92
CA LEU A 278 -5.04 8.57 6.93
C LEU A 278 -4.02 8.54 8.06
N LEU A 279 -2.77 8.88 7.76
CA LEU A 279 -1.66 8.86 8.71
C LEU A 279 -0.95 10.22 8.71
N PRO A 280 -0.98 10.97 9.82
CA PRO A 280 -0.19 12.18 9.95
C PRO A 280 1.32 11.87 9.98
N VAL A 281 2.11 12.54 9.16
CA VAL A 281 3.56 12.29 9.03
C VAL A 281 4.32 12.68 10.31
N ASP A 282 3.87 13.71 10.98
CA ASP A 282 4.47 14.19 12.23
C ASP A 282 4.25 13.25 13.42
N SER A 283 3.21 12.43 13.35
CA SER A 283 2.90 11.41 14.36
C SER A 283 3.67 10.09 14.20
N ILE A 284 4.48 9.96 13.12
CA ILE A 284 5.35 8.79 12.94
C ILE A 284 6.35 8.73 14.11
N THR A 285 6.42 7.55 14.74
CA THR A 285 7.29 7.34 15.91
C THR A 285 8.75 7.72 15.61
N THR A 286 9.44 8.32 16.60
CA THR A 286 10.83 8.80 16.46
C THR A 286 11.76 7.75 15.87
N ALA A 287 11.71 6.52 16.36
CA ALA A 287 12.51 5.41 15.84
C ALA A 287 12.27 5.11 14.35
N LYS A 288 11.02 5.21 13.88
CA LYS A 288 10.65 5.01 12.47
C LYS A 288 11.01 6.22 11.62
N ARG A 289 10.86 7.42 12.18
CA ARG A 289 11.25 8.66 11.52
C ARG A 289 12.75 8.69 11.26
N GLU A 290 13.56 8.35 12.25
CA GLU A 290 15.02 8.22 12.11
C GLU A 290 15.43 7.11 11.12
N ALA A 291 14.68 6.03 11.04
CA ALA A 291 14.95 4.92 10.13
C ALA A 291 14.59 5.23 8.67
N TYR A 292 13.55 6.03 8.43
CA TYR A 292 12.94 6.19 7.10
C TYR A 292 13.00 7.63 6.55
N ILE A 293 12.91 8.68 7.39
CA ILE A 293 12.77 10.08 6.96
C ILE A 293 14.07 10.86 7.30
N ARG A 294 15.20 10.45 6.71
CA ARG A 294 16.49 11.15 6.82
C ARG A 294 16.85 11.87 5.54
#